data_81c821edb0f5524a8edbb560e8fb73ec
#
_entry.id   81c821edb0f5524a8edbb560e8fb73ec
#
_cell.length_a   1.000
_cell.length_b   1.000
_cell.length_c   1.000
_cell.angle_alpha   90.00
_cell.angle_beta   90.00
_cell.angle_gamma   90.00
#
_symmetry.space_group_name_H-M   'P 1'
#
loop_
_entity.id
_entity.type
_entity.pdbx_description
1 polymer ?
#
loop_
_entity_poly.entity_id
_entity_poly.type
_entity_poly.pdbx_seq_one_letter_code
_entity_poly.pdbx_strand_id
1 'polypeptide(L)'
;MLFRAAAIFALAMIPLVANAADYPAPKEGNWIARDFRFHTGEVLPEIRLHYRTIGKPEGIPVVVLHGTGSSGVSMLTPAFAGELFGPGQPLDAEKYFIILPDALGHGNSTKPSDGLKTKFPQYNYADMVDAQYRLVAEGLG
;
A
#
# COMPACT_ATOMS: atom_id res chain seq x y z
N MET A 1 27.16 56.21 -30.62
CA MET A 1 25.86 55.76 -30.00
C MET A 1 25.70 54.29 -30.28
N LEU A 2 25.96 53.44 -29.31
CA LEU A 2 25.74 51.98 -29.42
C LEU A 2 24.41 51.62 -28.76
N PHE A 3 23.44 51.16 -29.56
CA PHE A 3 22.22 50.57 -29.04
C PHE A 3 22.45 49.13 -28.64
N ARG A 4 22.38 48.85 -27.32
CA ARG A 4 22.38 47.49 -26.78
C ARG A 4 20.94 46.97 -26.85
N ALA A 5 20.69 46.01 -27.72
CA ALA A 5 19.45 45.26 -27.73
C ALA A 5 19.45 44.24 -26.56
N ALA A 6 18.55 44.41 -25.61
CA ALA A 6 18.30 43.43 -24.57
C ALA A 6 17.30 42.37 -25.09
N ALA A 7 17.80 41.14 -25.28
CA ALA A 7 16.92 40.00 -25.60
C ALA A 7 16.21 39.55 -24.34
N ILE A 8 14.91 39.70 -24.26
CA ILE A 8 14.04 39.16 -23.20
C ILE A 8 13.76 37.69 -23.54
N PHE A 9 14.37 36.78 -22.80
CA PHE A 9 14.02 35.35 -22.88
C PHE A 9 12.73 35.12 -22.06
N ALA A 10 11.60 34.97 -22.74
CA ALA A 10 10.34 34.54 -22.12
C ALA A 10 10.44 33.03 -21.88
N LEU A 11 10.64 32.64 -20.61
CA LEU A 11 10.58 31.24 -20.17
C LEU A 11 9.10 30.81 -20.18
N ALA A 12 8.69 30.07 -21.21
CA ALA A 12 7.35 29.48 -21.27
C ALA A 12 7.26 28.39 -20.19
N MET A 13 6.52 28.64 -19.11
CA MET A 13 6.11 27.61 -18.16
C MET A 13 5.12 26.67 -18.86
N ILE A 14 5.59 25.48 -19.24
CA ILE A 14 4.69 24.40 -19.68
C ILE A 14 4.05 23.86 -18.40
N PRO A 15 2.70 23.90 -18.26
CA PRO A 15 2.06 23.29 -17.10
C PRO A 15 2.30 21.78 -17.16
N LEU A 16 2.94 21.23 -16.13
CA LEU A 16 3.01 19.79 -15.92
C LEU A 16 1.58 19.33 -15.60
N VAL A 17 0.89 18.78 -16.58
CA VAL A 17 -0.40 18.13 -16.35
C VAL A 17 -0.06 16.82 -15.61
N ALA A 18 -0.24 16.81 -14.30
CA ALA A 18 -0.27 15.56 -13.54
C ALA A 18 -1.51 14.80 -14.05
N ASN A 19 -1.29 13.72 -14.80
CA ASN A 19 -2.36 12.79 -15.11
C ASN A 19 -2.89 12.24 -13.77
N ALA A 20 -4.15 12.56 -13.46
CA ALA A 20 -4.85 11.86 -12.38
C ALA A 20 -4.91 10.38 -12.75
N ALA A 21 -4.72 9.50 -11.77
CA ALA A 21 -4.84 8.08 -11.98
C ALA A 21 -6.28 7.75 -12.46
N ASP A 22 -6.40 6.88 -13.44
CA ASP A 22 -7.69 6.47 -14.02
C ASP A 22 -8.46 5.47 -13.14
N TYR A 23 -8.11 5.33 -11.86
CA TYR A 23 -8.76 4.46 -10.89
C TYR A 23 -9.14 5.24 -9.62
N PRO A 24 -10.12 4.74 -8.81
CA PRO A 24 -10.56 5.40 -7.59
C PRO A 24 -9.42 5.62 -6.60
N ALA A 25 -9.45 6.74 -5.87
CA ALA A 25 -8.47 7.02 -4.82
C ALA A 25 -8.44 5.89 -3.78
N PRO A 26 -7.25 5.43 -3.34
CA PRO A 26 -7.12 4.42 -2.31
C PRO A 26 -7.75 4.87 -0.99
N LYS A 27 -8.43 3.94 -0.30
CA LYS A 27 -8.88 4.11 1.08
C LYS A 27 -7.90 3.43 2.01
N GLU A 28 -7.46 4.12 3.06
CA GLU A 28 -6.56 3.56 4.08
C GLU A 28 -7.34 3.07 5.29
N GLY A 29 -6.86 1.99 5.91
CA GLY A 29 -7.42 1.44 7.12
C GLY A 29 -6.39 0.75 7.99
N ASN A 30 -6.79 0.48 9.22
CA ASN A 30 -6.05 -0.35 10.16
C ASN A 30 -7.01 -1.38 10.74
N TRP A 31 -6.53 -2.60 10.88
CA TRP A 31 -7.23 -3.65 11.60
C TRP A 31 -6.34 -4.20 12.71
N ILE A 32 -6.92 -4.50 13.85
CA ILE A 32 -6.22 -5.02 15.02
C ILE A 32 -6.51 -6.53 15.14
N ALA A 33 -5.50 -7.34 14.87
CA ALA A 33 -5.55 -8.75 15.19
C ALA A 33 -5.20 -8.95 16.67
N ARG A 34 -6.13 -9.55 17.43
CA ARG A 34 -5.94 -9.84 18.86
C ARG A 34 -5.34 -11.21 19.04
N ASP A 35 -4.56 -11.36 20.12
CA ASP A 35 -3.94 -12.62 20.54
C ASP A 35 -3.19 -13.31 19.40
N PHE A 36 -2.38 -12.54 18.67
CA PHE A 36 -1.65 -13.05 17.52
C PHE A 36 -0.52 -13.96 17.99
N ARG A 37 -0.63 -15.24 17.63
CA ARG A 37 0.34 -16.29 17.99
C ARG A 37 1.31 -16.51 16.85
N PHE A 38 2.60 -16.31 17.14
CA PHE A 38 3.70 -16.58 16.22
C PHE A 38 4.06 -18.08 16.18
N HIS A 39 4.72 -18.50 15.12
CA HIS A 39 5.20 -19.88 14.97
C HIS A 39 6.10 -20.35 16.11
N THR A 40 6.78 -19.41 16.77
CA THR A 40 7.59 -19.66 17.97
C THR A 40 6.76 -20.01 19.22
N GLY A 41 5.44 -19.83 19.16
CA GLY A 41 4.53 -19.98 20.28
C GLY A 41 4.33 -18.70 21.11
N GLU A 42 5.13 -17.67 20.89
CA GLU A 42 4.95 -16.36 21.52
C GLU A 42 3.65 -15.71 21.05
N VAL A 43 3.04 -14.90 21.92
CA VAL A 43 1.77 -14.22 21.62
C VAL A 43 1.94 -12.74 21.88
N LEU A 44 1.57 -11.92 20.89
CA LEU A 44 1.32 -10.50 21.12
C LEU A 44 -0.18 -10.28 21.32
N PRO A 45 -0.58 -9.56 22.39
CA PRO A 45 -1.99 -9.28 22.66
C PRO A 45 -2.69 -8.61 21.48
N GLU A 46 -1.96 -7.75 20.77
CA GLU A 46 -2.46 -7.04 19.59
C GLU A 46 -1.34 -6.83 18.58
N ILE A 47 -1.68 -7.02 17.30
CA ILE A 47 -0.89 -6.50 16.18
C ILE A 47 -1.80 -5.63 15.31
N ARG A 48 -1.32 -4.46 14.92
CA ARG A 48 -1.98 -3.60 13.94
C ARG A 48 -1.53 -4.02 12.55
N LEU A 49 -2.48 -4.24 11.67
CA LEU A 49 -2.25 -4.46 10.24
C LEU A 49 -2.84 -3.28 9.48
N HIS A 50 -1.96 -2.50 8.85
CA HIS A 50 -2.33 -1.39 8.00
C HIS A 50 -2.54 -1.88 6.58
N TYR A 51 -3.51 -1.28 5.89
CA TYR A 51 -3.83 -1.65 4.52
C TYR A 51 -4.41 -0.48 3.73
N ARG A 52 -4.42 -0.61 2.42
CA ARG A 52 -5.18 0.25 1.49
C ARG A 52 -6.10 -0.62 0.67
N THR A 53 -7.23 -0.04 0.25
CA THR A 53 -8.16 -0.71 -0.66
C THR A 53 -8.51 0.20 -1.82
N ILE A 54 -8.74 -0.39 -2.99
CA ILE A 54 -9.21 0.29 -4.20
C ILE A 54 -10.35 -0.54 -4.78
N GLY A 55 -11.37 0.13 -5.29
CA GLY A 55 -12.58 -0.53 -5.78
C GLY A 55 -13.65 -0.67 -4.71
N LYS A 56 -14.70 -1.44 -5.02
CA LYS A 56 -15.84 -1.65 -4.14
C LYS A 56 -15.66 -2.94 -3.34
N PRO A 57 -16.09 -2.99 -2.05
CA PRO A 57 -15.99 -4.21 -1.25
C PRO A 57 -16.69 -5.43 -1.85
N GLU A 58 -17.73 -5.21 -2.65
CA GLU A 58 -18.50 -6.25 -3.34
C GLU A 58 -17.78 -6.81 -4.58
N GLY A 59 -16.67 -6.20 -4.97
CA GLY A 59 -15.85 -6.66 -6.09
C GLY A 59 -15.10 -7.96 -5.77
N ILE A 60 -14.55 -8.59 -6.79
CA ILE A 60 -13.72 -9.79 -6.62
C ILE A 60 -12.46 -9.43 -5.82
N PRO A 61 -12.23 -10.02 -4.62
CA PRO A 61 -11.10 -9.65 -3.80
C PRO A 61 -9.76 -10.09 -4.42
N VAL A 62 -8.81 -9.17 -4.47
CA VAL A 62 -7.44 -9.43 -4.93
C VAL A 62 -6.45 -8.81 -3.95
N VAL A 63 -5.60 -9.64 -3.37
CA VAL A 63 -4.51 -9.17 -2.49
C VAL A 63 -3.25 -8.96 -3.32
N VAL A 64 -2.74 -7.74 -3.30
CA VAL A 64 -1.48 -7.38 -3.98
C VAL A 64 -0.41 -7.14 -2.92
N LEU A 65 0.60 -7.99 -2.92
CA LEU A 65 1.67 -7.97 -1.93
C LEU A 65 2.86 -7.15 -2.43
N HIS A 66 3.42 -6.36 -1.53
CA HIS A 66 4.65 -5.61 -1.80
C HIS A 66 5.91 -6.47 -1.62
N GLY A 67 7.04 -6.03 -2.19
CA GLY A 67 8.34 -6.67 -2.02
C GLY A 67 9.00 -6.35 -0.67
N THR A 68 10.08 -7.09 -0.36
CA THR A 68 10.92 -6.89 0.83
C THR A 68 11.43 -5.45 0.92
N GLY A 69 11.36 -4.87 2.12
CA GLY A 69 11.81 -3.50 2.39
C GLY A 69 10.86 -2.40 1.88
N SER A 70 9.65 -2.77 1.47
CA SER A 70 8.63 -1.87 0.94
C SER A 70 7.35 -1.89 1.80
N SER A 71 6.26 -1.36 1.27
CA SER A 71 4.92 -1.38 1.87
C SER A 71 3.85 -1.30 0.77
N GLY A 72 2.59 -1.47 1.11
CA GLY A 72 1.48 -1.45 0.15
C GLY A 72 1.44 -0.19 -0.73
N VAL A 73 1.88 0.96 -0.21
CA VAL A 73 1.93 2.20 -1.00
C VAL A 73 2.84 2.12 -2.22
N SER A 74 3.87 1.28 -2.20
CA SER A 74 4.78 1.12 -3.34
C SER A 74 4.12 0.52 -4.57
N MET A 75 2.97 -0.12 -4.40
CA MET A 75 2.16 -0.66 -5.50
C MET A 75 1.29 0.41 -6.17
N LEU A 76 1.29 1.65 -5.68
CA LEU A 76 0.51 2.77 -6.22
C LEU A 76 1.29 3.63 -7.24
N THR A 77 2.37 3.11 -7.78
CA THR A 77 3.15 3.81 -8.81
C THR A 77 2.43 3.82 -10.16
N PRO A 78 2.64 4.84 -11.01
CA PRO A 78 2.11 4.84 -12.36
C PRO A 78 2.49 3.59 -13.16
N ALA A 79 3.71 3.07 -12.96
CA ALA A 79 4.21 1.89 -13.66
C ALA A 79 3.55 0.56 -13.19
N PHE A 80 2.87 0.55 -12.05
CA PHE A 80 2.16 -0.63 -11.54
C PHE A 80 0.65 -0.38 -11.52
N ALA A 81 0.18 0.46 -10.61
CA ALA A 81 -1.25 0.74 -10.47
C ALA A 81 -1.84 1.43 -11.72
N GLY A 82 -1.08 2.32 -12.36
CA GLY A 82 -1.49 2.99 -13.58
C GLY A 82 -1.69 2.06 -14.77
N GLU A 83 -1.02 0.91 -14.78
CA GLU A 83 -1.12 -0.11 -15.83
C GLU A 83 -2.10 -1.24 -15.51
N LEU A 84 -2.56 -1.34 -14.24
CA LEU A 84 -3.33 -2.50 -13.79
C LEU A 84 -4.75 -2.16 -13.29
N PHE A 85 -4.97 -0.99 -12.68
CA PHE A 85 -6.17 -0.74 -11.88
C PHE A 85 -7.24 0.11 -12.56
N GLY A 86 -6.94 0.71 -13.70
CA GLY A 86 -7.87 1.53 -14.46
C GLY A 86 -8.93 0.70 -15.20
N PRO A 87 -9.96 1.40 -15.78
CA PRO A 87 -11.04 0.75 -16.52
C PRO A 87 -10.52 -0.12 -17.68
N GLY A 88 -10.96 -1.37 -17.73
CA GLY A 88 -10.58 -2.33 -18.76
C GLY A 88 -9.19 -2.95 -18.60
N GLN A 89 -8.41 -2.54 -17.59
CA GLN A 89 -7.11 -3.11 -17.27
C GLN A 89 -7.24 -4.45 -16.52
N PRO A 90 -6.15 -5.24 -16.37
CA PRO A 90 -6.22 -6.59 -15.79
C PRO A 90 -6.83 -6.69 -14.40
N LEU A 91 -6.61 -5.68 -13.55
CA LEU A 91 -7.18 -5.57 -12.19
C LEU A 91 -8.09 -4.34 -12.07
N ASP A 92 -8.94 -4.14 -13.05
CA ASP A 92 -9.91 -3.06 -13.14
C ASP A 92 -10.68 -2.86 -11.82
N ALA A 93 -10.50 -1.71 -11.18
CA ALA A 93 -11.09 -1.39 -9.88
C ALA A 93 -12.64 -1.26 -9.89
N GLU A 94 -13.28 -1.28 -11.07
CA GLU A 94 -14.74 -1.39 -11.15
C GLU A 94 -15.22 -2.83 -10.90
N LYS A 95 -14.36 -3.83 -11.10
CA LYS A 95 -14.65 -5.27 -10.99
C LYS A 95 -14.00 -5.91 -9.77
N TYR A 96 -12.81 -5.43 -9.41
CA TYR A 96 -12.01 -6.01 -8.34
C TYR A 96 -12.00 -5.13 -7.09
N PHE A 97 -11.99 -5.79 -5.94
CA PHE A 97 -11.67 -5.17 -4.66
C PHE A 97 -10.19 -5.43 -4.37
N ILE A 98 -9.38 -4.45 -4.66
CA ILE A 98 -7.91 -4.54 -4.58
C ILE A 98 -7.47 -4.19 -3.16
N ILE A 99 -6.76 -5.10 -2.51
CA ILE A 99 -6.28 -4.98 -1.14
C ILE A 99 -4.75 -4.94 -1.15
N LEU A 100 -4.19 -3.87 -0.61
CA LEU A 100 -2.76 -3.58 -0.55
C LEU A 100 -2.33 -3.53 0.93
N PRO A 101 -2.05 -4.67 1.57
CA PRO A 101 -1.62 -4.67 2.97
C PRO A 101 -0.17 -4.20 3.09
N ASP A 102 0.14 -3.55 4.21
CA ASP A 102 1.50 -3.48 4.72
C ASP A 102 1.75 -4.77 5.49
N ALA A 103 2.70 -5.58 5.06
CA ALA A 103 3.00 -6.85 5.72
C ALA A 103 3.46 -6.64 7.17
N LEU A 104 3.26 -7.64 8.03
CA LEU A 104 3.82 -7.64 9.39
C LEU A 104 5.32 -7.32 9.33
N GLY A 105 5.78 -6.39 10.16
CA GLY A 105 7.16 -5.92 10.16
C GLY A 105 7.45 -4.79 9.17
N HIS A 106 6.47 -4.32 8.38
CA HIS A 106 6.65 -3.34 7.30
C HIS A 106 5.67 -2.17 7.40
N GLY A 107 6.00 -1.08 6.73
CA GLY A 107 5.12 0.08 6.57
C GLY A 107 4.55 0.61 7.88
N ASN A 108 3.23 0.75 7.92
CA ASN A 108 2.47 1.17 9.11
C ASN A 108 1.89 -0.01 9.91
N SER A 109 2.15 -1.27 9.51
CA SER A 109 1.83 -2.44 10.32
C SER A 109 2.78 -2.57 11.50
N THR A 110 2.38 -3.34 12.53
CA THR A 110 3.21 -3.60 13.71
C THR A 110 4.56 -4.16 13.30
N LYS A 111 5.63 -3.62 13.87
CA LYS A 111 7.02 -3.95 13.57
C LYS A 111 7.93 -3.80 14.77
N PRO A 112 9.12 -4.41 14.79
CA PRO A 112 10.07 -4.33 15.89
C PRO A 112 10.40 -2.91 16.34
N SER A 113 10.52 -1.96 15.40
CA SER A 113 10.85 -0.55 15.69
C SER A 113 9.74 0.21 16.43
N ASP A 114 8.53 -0.32 16.54
CA ASP A 114 7.41 0.31 17.25
C ASP A 114 7.52 0.24 18.79
N GLY A 115 8.63 -0.31 19.33
CA GLY A 115 8.93 -0.29 20.75
C GLY A 115 9.57 -1.56 21.28
N LEU A 116 9.18 -2.74 20.81
CA LEU A 116 9.69 -4.02 21.29
C LEU A 116 11.14 -4.29 20.88
N LYS A 117 11.58 -3.76 19.74
CA LYS A 117 12.95 -3.91 19.21
C LYS A 117 13.38 -5.39 19.21
N THR A 118 14.45 -5.72 19.94
CA THR A 118 14.97 -7.09 20.06
C THR A 118 14.06 -8.04 20.87
N LYS A 119 13.03 -7.52 21.54
CA LYS A 119 12.00 -8.31 22.24
C LYS A 119 10.78 -8.61 21.36
N PHE A 120 10.79 -8.16 20.10
CA PHE A 120 9.74 -8.52 19.16
C PHE A 120 9.88 -10.01 18.84
N PRO A 121 8.76 -10.79 18.82
CA PRO A 121 8.82 -12.20 18.46
C PRO A 121 9.54 -12.42 17.14
N GLN A 122 10.34 -13.47 17.06
CA GLN A 122 10.89 -13.86 15.77
C GLN A 122 9.75 -14.36 14.89
N TYR A 123 9.65 -13.83 13.68
CA TYR A 123 8.60 -14.18 12.74
C TYR A 123 9.19 -14.61 11.39
N ASN A 124 8.43 -15.41 10.69
CA ASN A 124 8.78 -15.93 9.38
C ASN A 124 7.64 -15.70 8.37
N TYR A 125 7.77 -16.25 7.18
CA TYR A 125 6.75 -16.11 6.14
C TYR A 125 5.39 -16.70 6.53
N ALA A 126 5.35 -17.78 7.33
CA ALA A 126 4.07 -18.34 7.79
C ALA A 126 3.31 -17.36 8.68
N ASP A 127 4.00 -16.66 9.59
CA ASP A 127 3.39 -15.61 10.42
C ASP A 127 2.88 -14.43 9.57
N MET A 128 3.65 -14.05 8.55
CA MET A 128 3.23 -12.98 7.63
C MET A 128 1.98 -13.39 6.82
N VAL A 129 1.92 -14.62 6.36
CA VAL A 129 0.76 -15.16 5.63
C VAL A 129 -0.46 -15.24 6.55
N ASP A 130 -0.29 -15.72 7.79
CA ASP A 130 -1.38 -15.79 8.76
C ASP A 130 -1.93 -14.40 9.09
N ALA A 131 -1.06 -13.41 9.31
CA ALA A 131 -1.47 -12.03 9.54
C ALA A 131 -2.29 -11.48 8.38
N GLN A 132 -1.86 -11.72 7.14
CA GLN A 132 -2.58 -11.25 5.94
C GLN A 132 -3.90 -12.01 5.73
N TYR A 133 -3.91 -13.32 5.97
CA TYR A 133 -5.13 -14.13 5.93
C TYR A 133 -6.18 -13.61 6.91
N ARG A 134 -5.77 -13.38 8.17
CA ARG A 134 -6.66 -12.86 9.21
C ARG A 134 -7.16 -11.45 8.85
N LEU A 135 -6.31 -10.57 8.31
CA LEU A 135 -6.75 -9.26 7.83
C LEU A 135 -7.87 -9.39 6.80
N VAL A 136 -7.70 -10.26 5.81
CA VAL A 136 -8.68 -10.42 4.72
C VAL A 136 -9.95 -11.10 5.23
N ALA A 137 -9.82 -12.23 5.95
CA ALA A 137 -10.93 -13.06 6.34
C ALA A 137 -11.72 -12.54 7.57
N GLU A 138 -11.02 -11.91 8.53
CA GLU A 138 -11.63 -11.44 9.78
C GLU A 138 -11.82 -9.92 9.79
N GLY A 139 -10.92 -9.18 9.14
CA GLY A 139 -10.91 -7.72 9.16
C GLY A 139 -11.72 -7.08 8.04
N LEU A 140 -11.72 -7.66 6.85
CA LEU A 140 -12.39 -7.11 5.67
C LEU A 140 -13.65 -7.89 5.26
N GLY A 141 -13.82 -9.14 5.73
CA GLY A 141 -15.00 -9.98 5.48
C GLY A 141 -14.92 -10.72 4.16
#